data_a7e51d28b3100146544d2d5cd9b5520b
#
_entry.id   a7e51d28b3100146544d2d5cd9b5520b
#
_cell.length_a   1.000
_cell.length_b   1.000
_cell.length_c   1.000
_cell.angle_alpha   90.00
_cell.angle_beta   90.00
_cell.angle_gamma   90.00
#
_symmetry.space_group_name_H-M   'P 1'
#
loop_
_entity.id
_entity.type
_entity.pdbx_description
1 polymer ?
#
loop_
_entity_poly.entity_id
_entity_poly.type
_entity_poly.pdbx_seq_one_letter_code
_entity_poly.pdbx_strand_id
1 'polypeptide(L)'
;MNKDIARFSEKSLTPGARLTQLGVARPRETAVICELSKEGDESLTWLELEQWANRLAHRIAEFHVGRGAFVVISVPNGLDHIVATLATYKLGGCPMPISGRMPTAERNAMMALAAPKAVISDAPELGGITRAEMKRLARFPTSPPPDATPQPFKAVGSGGSTGKPKLIVAPGAFHFPPAAHPFAIVLGIADGDRVYSPGPLYHNQAFLFSQVALFAGASVVIDERFDAERALMAIERHRPTILNVVPTMMLRMARAPSFHTRDLSSIRALWHMAAPCADWVKRAWIERIGADRVRELWSATEVTGVTTINGEEWLRRPGSVGRGYHTEIRILDAQRRPLPAGEVGEIYTRFNGDPPQSLYLGAAPLETIDGGFASVGDLGYLDADGYLFLADRRMDLIISGGANIYPAEVEAVLTQFNGVADAAVIGLKDEDLGRRVHALIEPNAGSHLCQTALDAHLRNYLARYKVPRSYEIVEHLPRDEAGKIRRSKLRDERGG
;
A
#
# COMPACT_ATOMS: atom_id res chain seq x y z
N MET A 1 20.52 18.98 2.93
CA MET A 1 19.92 18.83 4.25
C MET A 1 20.00 20.19 4.93
N ASN A 2 18.99 20.86 4.89
CA ASN A 2 17.96 21.07 5.87
C ASN A 2 17.90 22.48 6.39
N LYS A 3 17.72 23.44 5.50
CA LYS A 3 17.28 24.77 5.96
C LYS A 3 15.76 24.84 6.23
N ASP A 4 14.98 23.88 5.70
CA ASP A 4 13.53 23.88 5.85
C ASP A 4 13.03 23.13 7.11
N ILE A 5 13.76 22.14 7.62
CA ILE A 5 13.41 21.46 8.88
C ILE A 5 13.75 22.32 10.11
N ALA A 6 14.72 23.23 10.00
CA ALA A 6 15.12 24.11 11.10
C ALA A 6 14.16 25.29 11.39
N ARG A 7 13.11 25.46 10.61
CA ARG A 7 12.15 26.57 10.76
C ARG A 7 10.98 26.33 11.70
N PHE A 8 10.79 25.08 12.17
CA PHE A 8 9.67 24.77 13.04
C PHE A 8 10.11 24.75 14.50
N SER A 9 9.78 25.82 15.23
CA SER A 9 9.90 25.90 16.70
C SER A 9 8.88 25.05 17.44
N GLU A 10 8.08 24.23 16.73
CA GLU A 10 7.10 23.32 17.34
C GLU A 10 7.80 22.13 17.98
N LYS A 11 7.47 21.89 19.24
CA LYS A 11 7.94 20.71 19.97
C LYS A 11 7.47 19.45 19.24
N SER A 12 8.37 18.50 19.03
CA SER A 12 8.05 17.19 18.50
C SER A 12 7.01 16.50 19.39
N LEU A 13 5.96 15.95 18.78
CA LEU A 13 4.85 15.28 19.47
C LEU A 13 4.82 13.80 19.13
N THR A 14 4.39 12.98 20.08
CA THR A 14 3.97 11.61 19.83
C THR A 14 2.60 11.58 19.16
N PRO A 15 2.18 10.50 18.50
CA PRO A 15 0.80 10.35 18.01
C PRO A 15 -0.22 10.48 19.11
N GLY A 16 0.07 9.97 20.32
CA GLY A 16 -0.80 10.07 21.50
C GLY A 16 -1.02 11.52 21.93
N ALA A 17 0.07 12.28 22.13
CA ALA A 17 0.00 13.69 22.49
C ALA A 17 -0.69 14.53 21.42
N ARG A 18 -0.43 14.25 20.12
CA ARG A 18 -1.07 14.94 19.00
C ARG A 18 -2.58 14.69 18.96
N LEU A 19 -3.02 13.44 19.15
CA LEU A 19 -4.44 13.11 19.20
C LEU A 19 -5.14 13.84 20.34
N THR A 20 -4.53 13.86 21.54
CA THR A 20 -5.05 14.61 22.69
C THR A 20 -5.17 16.10 22.37
N GLN A 21 -4.16 16.69 21.75
CA GLN A 21 -4.18 18.10 21.31
C GLN A 21 -5.35 18.38 20.36
N LEU A 22 -5.58 17.51 19.36
CA LEU A 22 -6.68 17.66 18.40
C LEU A 22 -8.05 17.47 19.06
N GLY A 23 -8.19 16.50 19.96
CA GLY A 23 -9.41 16.27 20.73
C GLY A 23 -9.83 17.46 21.59
N VAL A 24 -8.86 18.22 22.11
CA VAL A 24 -9.11 19.46 22.86
C VAL A 24 -9.40 20.64 21.91
N ALA A 25 -8.59 20.79 20.83
CA ALA A 25 -8.70 21.94 19.94
C ALA A 25 -9.95 21.90 19.04
N ARG A 26 -10.38 20.70 18.63
CA ARG A 26 -11.45 20.47 17.62
C ARG A 26 -12.44 19.39 18.06
N PRO A 27 -13.01 19.47 19.26
CA PRO A 27 -13.75 18.36 19.88
C PRO A 27 -14.93 17.85 19.06
N ARG A 28 -15.55 18.72 18.26
CA ARG A 28 -16.77 18.40 17.49
C ARG A 28 -16.52 18.18 16.00
N GLU A 29 -15.31 18.45 15.52
CA GLU A 29 -14.97 18.21 14.11
C GLU A 29 -14.76 16.71 13.88
N THR A 30 -15.19 16.23 12.72
CA THR A 30 -15.03 14.81 12.31
C THR A 30 -13.56 14.49 12.08
N ALA A 31 -13.08 13.45 12.75
CA ALA A 31 -11.73 12.92 12.59
C ALA A 31 -11.68 11.74 11.62
N VAL A 32 -12.62 10.81 11.74
CA VAL A 32 -12.68 9.59 10.93
C VAL A 32 -14.11 9.32 10.48
N ILE A 33 -14.26 8.92 9.22
CA ILE A 33 -15.51 8.42 8.64
C ILE A 33 -15.22 7.02 8.09
N CYS A 34 -16.11 6.07 8.35
CA CYS A 34 -16.08 4.73 7.77
C CYS A 34 -17.33 4.50 6.93
N GLU A 35 -17.18 4.35 5.62
CA GLU A 35 -18.23 3.91 4.71
C GLU A 35 -18.52 2.42 4.95
N LEU A 36 -19.75 2.08 5.25
CA LEU A 36 -20.17 0.72 5.55
C LEU A 36 -20.48 -0.05 4.27
N SER A 37 -20.29 -1.37 4.29
CA SER A 37 -20.61 -2.25 3.16
C SER A 37 -22.10 -2.33 2.85
N LYS A 38 -22.93 -2.05 3.86
CA LYS A 38 -24.36 -1.77 3.74
C LYS A 38 -24.53 -0.26 3.66
N GLU A 39 -25.70 0.22 3.38
CA GLU A 39 -25.96 1.67 3.31
C GLU A 39 -25.59 2.40 4.64
N GLY A 40 -25.01 3.58 4.48
CA GLY A 40 -24.66 4.47 5.59
C GLY A 40 -23.16 4.58 5.83
N ASP A 41 -22.83 5.40 6.81
CA ASP A 41 -21.49 5.58 7.35
C ASP A 41 -21.52 5.64 8.88
N GLU A 42 -20.36 5.40 9.49
CA GLU A 42 -20.10 5.66 10.90
C GLU A 42 -18.98 6.68 11.01
N SER A 43 -19.01 7.55 11.99
CA SER A 43 -17.96 8.55 12.17
C SER A 43 -17.63 8.78 13.63
N LEU A 44 -16.43 9.31 13.86
CA LEU A 44 -15.97 9.81 15.15
C LEU A 44 -15.45 11.24 15.00
N THR A 45 -15.84 12.09 15.96
CA THR A 45 -15.18 13.37 16.15
C THR A 45 -13.80 13.19 16.78
N TRP A 46 -12.96 14.23 16.76
CA TRP A 46 -11.64 14.18 17.40
C TRP A 46 -11.72 13.85 18.89
N LEU A 47 -12.74 14.37 19.60
CA LEU A 47 -12.92 14.07 21.01
C LEU A 47 -13.37 12.61 21.26
N GLU A 48 -14.29 12.11 20.45
CA GLU A 48 -14.76 10.71 20.57
C GLU A 48 -13.63 9.74 20.24
N LEU A 49 -12.84 10.03 19.20
CA LEU A 49 -11.67 9.23 18.81
C LEU A 49 -10.63 9.21 19.94
N GLU A 50 -10.32 10.38 20.52
CA GLU A 50 -9.41 10.51 21.66
C GLU A 50 -9.90 9.70 22.86
N GLN A 51 -11.18 9.87 23.26
CA GLN A 51 -11.73 9.19 24.42
C GLN A 51 -11.80 7.68 24.25
N TRP A 52 -12.16 7.21 23.05
CA TRP A 52 -12.21 5.78 22.78
C TRP A 52 -10.81 5.16 22.74
N ALA A 53 -9.85 5.84 22.10
CA ALA A 53 -8.45 5.41 22.10
C ALA A 53 -7.86 5.37 23.53
N ASN A 54 -8.19 6.34 24.39
CA ASN A 54 -7.75 6.34 25.79
C ASN A 54 -8.31 5.15 26.58
N ARG A 55 -9.63 4.90 26.50
CA ARG A 55 -10.25 3.75 27.16
C ARG A 55 -9.62 2.43 26.72
N LEU A 56 -9.41 2.27 25.42
CA LEU A 56 -8.77 1.06 24.88
C LEU A 56 -7.30 0.97 25.30
N ALA A 57 -6.58 2.08 25.33
CA ALA A 57 -5.19 2.11 25.80
C ALA A 57 -5.10 1.62 27.27
N HIS A 58 -5.97 2.10 28.15
CA HIS A 58 -6.02 1.60 29.53
C HIS A 58 -6.34 0.11 29.61
N ARG A 59 -7.21 -0.40 28.75
CA ARG A 59 -7.49 -1.85 28.68
C ARG A 59 -6.29 -2.66 28.18
N ILE A 60 -5.61 -2.16 27.14
CA ILE A 60 -4.42 -2.81 26.58
C ILE A 60 -3.26 -2.76 27.57
N ALA A 61 -3.15 -1.71 28.39
CA ALA A 61 -2.09 -1.58 29.39
C ALA A 61 -2.09 -2.74 30.43
N GLU A 62 -3.25 -3.38 30.66
CA GLU A 62 -3.35 -4.57 31.53
C GLU A 62 -2.50 -5.75 31.01
N PHE A 63 -2.13 -5.76 29.70
CA PHE A 63 -1.23 -6.74 29.08
C PHE A 63 0.24 -6.28 29.08
N HIS A 64 0.60 -5.25 29.84
CA HIS A 64 1.96 -4.71 29.94
C HIS A 64 2.51 -4.27 28.57
N VAL A 65 1.65 -3.68 27.72
CA VAL A 65 2.07 -3.07 26.46
C VAL A 65 2.81 -1.77 26.73
N GLY A 66 3.95 -1.60 26.09
CA GLY A 66 4.80 -0.43 26.15
C GLY A 66 5.76 -0.42 24.97
N ARG A 67 6.81 0.38 25.06
CA ARG A 67 7.86 0.46 24.02
C ARG A 67 8.44 -0.92 23.71
N GLY A 68 8.53 -1.25 22.43
CA GLY A 68 9.02 -2.56 21.95
C GLY A 68 7.96 -3.67 21.91
N ALA A 69 6.79 -3.46 22.53
CA ALA A 69 5.74 -4.45 22.55
C ALA A 69 4.90 -4.41 21.27
N PHE A 70 4.70 -5.57 20.64
CA PHE A 70 3.78 -5.70 19.50
C PHE A 70 2.34 -5.89 19.98
N VAL A 71 1.41 -5.22 19.29
CA VAL A 71 -0.04 -5.42 19.44
C VAL A 71 -0.60 -5.84 18.09
N VAL A 72 -1.11 -7.04 18.01
CA VAL A 72 -1.76 -7.54 16.79
C VAL A 72 -3.15 -6.93 16.66
N ILE A 73 -3.43 -6.39 15.48
CA ILE A 73 -4.73 -5.82 15.12
C ILE A 73 -5.27 -6.64 13.96
N SER A 74 -6.19 -7.56 14.25
CA SER A 74 -6.81 -8.49 13.30
C SER A 74 -8.33 -8.31 13.28
N VAL A 75 -8.74 -7.06 13.09
CA VAL A 75 -10.15 -6.69 12.89
C VAL A 75 -10.34 -6.15 11.47
N PRO A 76 -11.55 -6.23 10.89
CA PRO A 76 -11.86 -5.62 9.61
C PRO A 76 -11.54 -4.11 9.57
N ASN A 77 -11.47 -3.54 8.37
CA ASN A 77 -11.48 -2.09 8.24
C ASN A 77 -12.69 -1.51 8.96
N GLY A 78 -12.46 -0.40 9.66
CA GLY A 78 -13.49 0.26 10.43
C GLY A 78 -12.90 1.19 11.49
N LEU A 79 -13.77 1.86 12.22
CA LEU A 79 -13.38 2.75 13.32
C LEU A 79 -12.58 2.00 14.40
N ASP A 80 -12.96 0.74 14.68
CA ASP A 80 -12.28 -0.14 15.63
C ASP A 80 -10.78 -0.31 15.30
N HIS A 81 -10.43 -0.46 14.00
CA HIS A 81 -9.04 -0.63 13.56
C HIS A 81 -8.22 0.64 13.82
N ILE A 82 -8.77 1.82 13.50
CA ILE A 82 -8.11 3.11 13.75
C ILE A 82 -7.92 3.33 15.25
N VAL A 83 -8.96 3.10 16.05
CA VAL A 83 -8.90 3.23 17.51
C VAL A 83 -7.87 2.29 18.12
N ALA A 84 -7.81 1.02 17.66
CA ALA A 84 -6.83 0.05 18.12
C ALA A 84 -5.39 0.48 17.84
N THR A 85 -5.14 1.03 16.66
CA THR A 85 -3.83 1.56 16.26
C THR A 85 -3.42 2.73 17.14
N LEU A 86 -4.30 3.70 17.33
CA LEU A 86 -4.04 4.88 18.16
C LEU A 86 -3.86 4.54 19.64
N ALA A 87 -4.68 3.63 20.18
CA ALA A 87 -4.53 3.14 21.54
C ALA A 87 -3.16 2.46 21.77
N THR A 88 -2.70 1.69 20.78
CA THR A 88 -1.35 1.08 20.81
C THR A 88 -0.26 2.15 20.84
N TYR A 89 -0.38 3.18 19.99
CA TYR A 89 0.57 4.28 19.96
C TYR A 89 0.61 5.06 21.28
N LYS A 90 -0.52 5.28 21.93
CA LYS A 90 -0.59 5.97 23.23
C LYS A 90 0.24 5.29 24.33
N LEU A 91 0.46 3.99 24.20
CA LEU A 91 1.29 3.20 25.13
C LEU A 91 2.74 3.06 24.67
N GLY A 92 3.13 3.66 23.54
CA GLY A 92 4.44 3.47 22.94
C GLY A 92 4.64 2.11 22.25
N GLY A 93 3.56 1.32 22.11
CA GLY A 93 3.58 0.01 21.47
C GLY A 93 3.65 0.09 19.94
N CYS A 94 3.94 -1.05 19.33
CA CYS A 94 4.05 -1.25 17.89
C CYS A 94 2.76 -1.92 17.36
N PRO A 95 1.90 -1.23 16.61
CA PRO A 95 0.77 -1.86 15.96
C PRO A 95 1.26 -2.81 14.85
N MET A 96 0.66 -3.99 14.82
CA MET A 96 0.89 -5.03 13.84
C MET A 96 -0.45 -5.41 13.19
N PRO A 97 -0.89 -4.66 12.16
CA PRO A 97 -2.12 -4.97 11.47
C PRO A 97 -1.94 -6.22 10.60
N ILE A 98 -2.88 -7.16 10.70
CA ILE A 98 -2.91 -8.37 9.87
C ILE A 98 -4.33 -8.62 9.34
N SER A 99 -4.42 -9.23 8.16
CA SER A 99 -5.73 -9.60 7.61
C SER A 99 -6.42 -10.67 8.46
N GLY A 100 -7.67 -10.44 8.83
CA GLY A 100 -8.50 -11.46 9.47
C GLY A 100 -8.80 -12.68 8.57
N ARG A 101 -8.57 -12.54 7.25
CA ARG A 101 -8.74 -13.60 6.25
C ARG A 101 -7.44 -14.34 5.93
N MET A 102 -6.35 -14.01 6.60
CA MET A 102 -5.07 -14.68 6.40
C MET A 102 -5.19 -16.17 6.78
N PRO A 103 -4.62 -17.10 6.00
CA PRO A 103 -4.60 -18.53 6.35
C PRO A 103 -4.03 -18.73 7.75
N THR A 104 -4.66 -19.61 8.52
CA THR A 104 -4.31 -19.86 9.93
C THR A 104 -2.83 -20.18 10.13
N ALA A 105 -2.24 -21.00 9.25
CA ALA A 105 -0.81 -21.34 9.33
C ALA A 105 0.10 -20.11 9.16
N GLU A 106 -0.20 -19.23 8.19
CA GLU A 106 0.55 -18.01 7.94
C GLU A 106 0.40 -17.04 9.11
N ARG A 107 -0.82 -16.87 9.60
CA ARG A 107 -1.14 -16.03 10.77
C ARG A 107 -0.39 -16.50 12.02
N ASN A 108 -0.45 -17.79 12.33
CA ASN A 108 0.25 -18.36 13.48
C ASN A 108 1.76 -18.19 13.38
N ALA A 109 2.34 -18.33 12.18
CA ALA A 109 3.76 -18.09 11.97
C ALA A 109 4.13 -16.61 12.25
N MET A 110 3.32 -15.65 11.77
CA MET A 110 3.53 -14.23 12.08
C MET A 110 3.37 -13.92 13.57
N MET A 111 2.39 -14.52 14.24
CA MET A 111 2.21 -14.40 15.69
C MET A 111 3.42 -14.92 16.46
N ALA A 112 3.98 -16.08 16.05
CA ALA A 112 5.17 -16.64 16.67
C ALA A 112 6.40 -15.72 16.50
N LEU A 113 6.57 -15.08 15.33
CA LEU A 113 7.67 -14.15 15.08
C LEU A 113 7.58 -12.89 15.93
N ALA A 114 6.37 -12.33 16.10
CA ALA A 114 6.16 -11.09 16.83
C ALA A 114 6.08 -11.29 18.34
N ALA A 115 5.65 -12.44 18.82
CA ALA A 115 5.32 -12.71 20.23
C ALA A 115 4.55 -11.55 20.88
N PRO A 116 3.35 -11.18 20.35
CA PRO A 116 2.65 -9.97 20.73
C PRO A 116 2.23 -10.00 22.19
N LYS A 117 2.23 -8.84 22.85
CA LYS A 117 1.73 -8.68 24.23
C LYS A 117 0.21 -8.61 24.31
N ALA A 118 -0.42 -8.08 23.28
CA ALA A 118 -1.88 -8.01 23.17
C ALA A 118 -2.34 -8.35 21.75
N VAL A 119 -3.57 -8.86 21.66
CA VAL A 119 -4.25 -9.18 20.42
C VAL A 119 -5.62 -8.50 20.45
N ILE A 120 -5.97 -7.85 19.33
CA ILE A 120 -7.31 -7.28 19.11
C ILE A 120 -7.90 -8.02 17.93
N SER A 121 -8.89 -8.89 18.16
CA SER A 121 -9.43 -9.79 17.14
C SER A 121 -10.81 -10.31 17.55
N ASP A 122 -11.68 -10.53 16.56
CA ASP A 122 -12.92 -11.26 16.73
C ASP A 122 -12.77 -12.77 16.49
N ALA A 123 -11.59 -13.23 16.08
CA ALA A 123 -11.30 -14.65 15.85
C ALA A 123 -11.07 -15.36 17.20
N PRO A 124 -11.96 -16.29 17.60
CA PRO A 124 -11.90 -16.93 18.93
C PRO A 124 -10.57 -17.66 19.19
N GLU A 125 -9.98 -18.23 18.16
CA GLU A 125 -8.72 -18.97 18.25
C GLU A 125 -7.50 -18.09 18.54
N LEU A 126 -7.61 -16.78 18.32
CA LEU A 126 -6.54 -15.83 18.67
C LEU A 126 -6.65 -15.31 20.10
N GLY A 127 -7.84 -15.41 20.70
CA GLY A 127 -8.13 -14.77 21.97
C GLY A 127 -8.00 -13.24 21.88
N GLY A 128 -7.91 -12.61 23.03
CA GLY A 128 -7.65 -11.17 23.11
C GLY A 128 -8.91 -10.32 23.20
N ILE A 129 -8.79 -9.04 22.83
CA ILE A 129 -9.86 -8.04 22.95
C ILE A 129 -10.70 -8.09 21.66
N THR A 130 -12.00 -8.35 21.78
CA THR A 130 -12.94 -8.36 20.64
C THR A 130 -13.49 -6.95 20.37
N ARG A 131 -14.03 -6.71 19.16
CA ARG A 131 -14.74 -5.47 18.85
C ARG A 131 -15.95 -5.24 19.76
N ALA A 132 -16.64 -6.31 20.15
CA ALA A 132 -17.74 -6.23 21.11
C ALA A 132 -17.27 -5.74 22.50
N GLU A 133 -16.09 -6.17 22.94
CA GLU A 133 -15.45 -5.67 24.17
C GLU A 133 -15.00 -4.22 24.01
N MET A 134 -14.39 -3.85 22.87
CA MET A 134 -13.99 -2.46 22.58
C MET A 134 -15.15 -1.46 22.72
N LYS A 135 -16.37 -1.86 22.36
CA LYS A 135 -17.59 -1.03 22.50
C LYS A 135 -18.10 -0.93 23.94
N ARG A 136 -17.59 -1.77 24.87
CA ARG A 136 -18.04 -1.85 26.30
C ARG A 136 -16.99 -1.35 27.28
N LEU A 137 -16.11 -0.44 26.87
CA LEU A 137 -15.01 0.05 27.71
C LEU A 137 -15.39 1.24 28.61
N ALA A 138 -16.67 1.45 28.92
CA ALA A 138 -17.14 2.60 29.72
C ALA A 138 -16.51 2.66 31.11
N ARG A 139 -16.07 1.53 31.67
CA ARG A 139 -15.39 1.46 32.98
C ARG A 139 -13.98 2.02 32.98
N PHE A 140 -13.34 2.15 31.81
CA PHE A 140 -11.98 2.67 31.70
C PHE A 140 -11.96 4.20 31.55
N PRO A 141 -10.91 4.86 32.05
CA PRO A 141 -10.80 6.32 32.00
C PRO A 141 -10.78 6.86 30.58
N THR A 142 -11.34 8.05 30.40
CA THR A 142 -11.22 8.82 29.14
C THR A 142 -9.99 9.74 29.12
N SER A 143 -9.32 9.89 30.27
CA SER A 143 -8.06 10.62 30.36
C SER A 143 -6.93 9.88 29.63
N PRO A 144 -5.99 10.58 28.99
CA PRO A 144 -4.89 9.94 28.32
C PRO A 144 -3.99 9.18 29.32
N PRO A 145 -3.42 8.02 28.95
CA PRO A 145 -2.34 7.42 29.71
C PRO A 145 -1.08 8.32 29.64
N PRO A 146 -0.06 8.04 30.47
CA PRO A 146 1.23 8.73 30.34
C PRO A 146 1.76 8.67 28.91
N ASP A 147 2.21 9.81 28.39
CA ASP A 147 2.67 9.92 26.99
C ASP A 147 3.90 9.04 26.74
N ALA A 148 3.85 8.29 25.65
CA ALA A 148 4.92 7.37 25.27
C ALA A 148 5.18 7.44 23.76
N THR A 149 6.48 7.33 23.39
CA THR A 149 6.89 7.32 21.98
C THR A 149 6.82 5.90 21.43
N PRO A 150 5.99 5.64 20.39
CA PRO A 150 5.96 4.34 19.70
C PRO A 150 7.31 4.03 19.06
N GLN A 151 7.89 2.88 19.45
CA GLN A 151 9.14 2.40 18.88
C GLN A 151 9.31 0.88 19.13
N PRO A 152 9.28 0.02 18.09
CA PRO A 152 9.05 0.35 16.66
C PRO A 152 7.68 0.99 16.42
N PHE A 153 7.56 1.77 15.33
CA PHE A 153 6.28 2.43 15.10
C PHE A 153 5.28 1.61 14.26
N LYS A 154 5.73 0.58 13.55
CA LYS A 154 4.87 -0.37 12.83
C LYS A 154 5.58 -1.69 12.56
N ALA A 155 4.81 -2.75 12.43
CA ALA A 155 5.21 -4.02 11.87
C ALA A 155 4.16 -4.48 10.88
N VAL A 156 4.56 -4.80 9.64
CA VAL A 156 3.63 -5.20 8.57
C VAL A 156 4.05 -6.56 8.02
N GLY A 157 3.08 -7.46 7.88
CA GLY A 157 3.31 -8.75 7.26
C GLY A 157 3.58 -8.63 5.76
N SER A 158 4.55 -9.39 5.27
CA SER A 158 4.80 -9.58 3.85
C SER A 158 4.84 -11.07 3.57
N GLY A 159 4.05 -11.53 2.60
CA GLY A 159 4.21 -12.85 2.03
C GLY A 159 5.56 -12.88 1.34
N GLY A 160 6.57 -13.46 2.02
CA GLY A 160 7.92 -13.51 1.48
C GLY A 160 7.94 -14.19 0.10
N SER A 161 8.78 -13.72 -0.77
CA SER A 161 9.10 -14.32 -2.07
C SER A 161 9.53 -15.79 -1.97
N THR A 162 9.99 -16.18 -0.80
CA THR A 162 10.39 -17.56 -0.44
C THR A 162 9.24 -18.43 0.09
N GLY A 163 8.00 -17.92 0.10
CA GLY A 163 6.83 -18.61 0.65
C GLY A 163 6.75 -18.63 2.18
N LYS A 164 7.79 -18.17 2.88
CA LYS A 164 7.78 -18.07 4.34
C LYS A 164 7.29 -16.71 4.78
N PRO A 165 6.37 -16.61 5.76
CA PRO A 165 5.94 -15.34 6.32
C PRO A 165 7.10 -14.58 6.95
N LYS A 166 7.19 -13.27 6.66
CA LYS A 166 8.12 -12.36 7.32
C LYS A 166 7.41 -11.09 7.78
N LEU A 167 7.89 -10.49 8.84
CA LEU A 167 7.47 -9.16 9.27
C LEU A 167 8.52 -8.13 8.89
N ILE A 168 8.06 -7.03 8.34
CA ILE A 168 8.87 -5.84 8.07
C ILE A 168 8.57 -4.86 9.20
N VAL A 169 9.57 -4.62 10.03
CA VAL A 169 9.48 -3.77 11.21
C VAL A 169 10.19 -2.45 10.94
N ALA A 170 9.52 -1.34 11.18
CA ALA A 170 10.12 -0.01 11.12
C ALA A 170 10.59 0.40 12.51
N PRO A 171 11.90 0.31 12.81
CA PRO A 171 12.44 0.43 14.18
C PRO A 171 12.48 1.87 14.68
N GLY A 172 12.26 2.85 13.81
CA GLY A 172 12.28 4.28 14.15
C GLY A 172 11.19 4.65 15.17
N ALA A 173 11.45 5.72 15.89
CA ALA A 173 10.45 6.33 16.76
C ALA A 173 9.43 7.13 15.94
N PHE A 174 8.16 7.08 16.29
CA PHE A 174 7.12 7.86 15.65
C PHE A 174 6.81 9.11 16.47
N HIS A 175 7.55 10.16 16.21
CA HIS A 175 7.36 11.48 16.79
C HIS A 175 7.98 12.52 15.86
N PHE A 176 7.20 13.50 15.47
CA PHE A 176 7.62 14.59 14.58
C PHE A 176 6.85 15.86 14.93
N PRO A 177 7.37 17.05 14.60
CA PRO A 177 6.52 18.22 14.49
C PRO A 177 5.42 17.91 13.48
N PRO A 178 4.14 18.13 13.78
CA PRO A 178 3.03 17.68 12.93
C PRO A 178 3.13 18.17 11.47
N ALA A 179 3.48 19.43 11.28
CA ALA A 179 3.66 20.03 9.95
C ALA A 179 4.93 19.59 9.22
N ALA A 180 5.85 18.91 9.89
CA ALA A 180 7.15 18.50 9.34
C ALA A 180 7.30 16.97 9.20
N HIS A 181 6.22 16.21 9.33
CA HIS A 181 6.28 14.76 9.12
C HIS A 181 6.72 14.46 7.67
N PRO A 182 7.82 13.70 7.43
CA PRO A 182 8.37 13.50 6.09
C PRO A 182 7.35 12.98 5.06
N PHE A 183 6.52 12.02 5.46
CA PHE A 183 5.47 11.51 4.58
C PHE A 183 4.33 12.50 4.35
N ALA A 184 3.97 13.33 5.33
CA ALA A 184 2.99 14.38 5.12
C ALA A 184 3.49 15.40 4.08
N ILE A 185 4.78 15.74 4.13
CA ILE A 185 5.42 16.68 3.19
C ILE A 185 5.40 16.11 1.76
N VAL A 186 5.89 14.87 1.55
CA VAL A 186 5.96 14.28 0.21
C VAL A 186 4.57 14.05 -0.38
N LEU A 187 3.60 13.65 0.44
CA LEU A 187 2.22 13.40 0.03
C LEU A 187 1.40 14.69 -0.09
N GLY A 188 1.93 15.81 0.40
CA GLY A 188 1.24 17.09 0.42
C GLY A 188 0.02 17.08 1.35
N ILE A 189 0.04 16.30 2.43
CA ILE A 189 -1.02 16.24 3.43
C ILE A 189 -0.82 17.38 4.43
N ALA A 190 -1.84 18.21 4.59
CA ALA A 190 -1.82 19.35 5.50
C ALA A 190 -2.97 19.28 6.51
N ASP A 191 -2.86 20.11 7.55
CA ASP A 191 -3.93 20.32 8.51
C ASP A 191 -5.23 20.78 7.82
N GLY A 192 -6.36 20.23 8.19
CA GLY A 192 -7.67 20.52 7.59
C GLY A 192 -7.96 19.74 6.29
N ASP A 193 -7.02 18.98 5.73
CA ASP A 193 -7.30 18.09 4.61
C ASP A 193 -8.28 16.97 5.02
N ARG A 194 -8.86 16.35 4.00
CA ARG A 194 -9.60 15.09 4.13
C ARG A 194 -8.98 14.06 3.21
N VAL A 195 -8.45 12.99 3.80
CA VAL A 195 -7.79 11.91 3.07
C VAL A 195 -8.74 10.73 2.94
N TYR A 196 -9.05 10.32 1.72
CA TYR A 196 -9.81 9.11 1.47
C TYR A 196 -8.87 7.96 1.11
N SER A 197 -8.90 6.90 1.92
CA SER A 197 -8.08 5.70 1.76
C SER A 197 -8.97 4.45 1.81
N PRO A 198 -9.60 4.04 0.70
CA PRO A 198 -10.54 2.91 0.65
C PRO A 198 -9.87 1.55 0.77
N GLY A 199 -8.53 1.51 0.79
CA GLY A 199 -7.76 0.28 0.88
C GLY A 199 -7.75 -0.35 2.26
N PRO A 200 -7.36 -1.64 2.35
CA PRO A 200 -7.33 -2.36 3.61
C PRO A 200 -6.22 -1.86 4.54
N LEU A 201 -6.58 -1.51 5.76
CA LEU A 201 -5.70 -0.90 6.77
C LEU A 201 -4.57 -1.84 7.26
N TYR A 202 -4.63 -3.13 6.97
CA TYR A 202 -3.52 -4.04 7.25
C TYR A 202 -2.40 -4.00 6.21
N HIS A 203 -2.59 -3.29 5.08
CA HIS A 203 -1.54 -3.02 4.11
C HIS A 203 -0.83 -1.69 4.42
N ASN A 204 0.49 -1.69 4.22
CA ASN A 204 1.37 -0.57 4.55
C ASN A 204 0.89 0.77 4.00
N GLN A 205 0.39 0.81 2.75
CA GLN A 205 -0.06 2.03 2.09
C GLN A 205 -1.24 2.66 2.84
N ALA A 206 -2.38 1.96 2.93
CA ALA A 206 -3.58 2.48 3.57
C ALA A 206 -3.35 2.77 5.06
N PHE A 207 -2.61 1.91 5.75
CA PHE A 207 -2.19 2.11 7.13
C PHE A 207 -1.43 3.43 7.30
N LEU A 208 -0.33 3.58 6.55
CA LEU A 208 0.55 4.74 6.72
C LEU A 208 -0.15 6.05 6.35
N PHE A 209 -0.88 6.08 5.22
CA PHE A 209 -1.64 7.27 4.82
C PHE A 209 -2.63 7.72 5.88
N SER A 210 -3.40 6.77 6.44
CA SER A 210 -4.39 7.09 7.48
C SER A 210 -3.73 7.63 8.75
N GLN A 211 -2.63 7.01 9.20
CA GLN A 211 -1.96 7.46 10.42
C GLN A 211 -1.27 8.82 10.23
N VAL A 212 -0.59 9.01 9.10
CA VAL A 212 0.06 10.29 8.77
C VAL A 212 -0.97 11.42 8.61
N ALA A 213 -2.11 11.13 7.98
CA ALA A 213 -3.20 12.09 7.85
C ALA A 213 -3.72 12.56 9.22
N LEU A 214 -4.08 11.62 10.09
CA LEU A 214 -4.55 11.93 11.45
C LEU A 214 -3.50 12.72 12.25
N PHE A 215 -2.23 12.29 12.17
CA PHE A 215 -1.13 12.97 12.83
C PHE A 215 -0.92 14.40 12.31
N ALA A 216 -1.07 14.63 11.00
CA ALA A 216 -1.03 15.97 10.39
C ALA A 216 -2.22 16.86 10.78
N GLY A 217 -3.31 16.30 11.32
CA GLY A 217 -4.55 17.00 11.65
C GLY A 217 -5.60 16.97 10.53
N ALA A 218 -5.39 16.12 9.53
CA ALA A 218 -6.37 15.84 8.49
C ALA A 218 -7.40 14.79 8.95
N SER A 219 -8.65 14.92 8.49
CA SER A 219 -9.65 13.87 8.68
C SER A 219 -9.44 12.73 7.69
N VAL A 220 -9.90 11.52 8.06
CA VAL A 220 -9.73 10.31 7.23
C VAL A 220 -11.08 9.70 6.90
N VAL A 221 -11.27 9.33 5.63
CA VAL A 221 -12.38 8.51 5.16
C VAL A 221 -11.81 7.14 4.78
N ILE A 222 -12.42 6.08 5.26
CA ILE A 222 -12.05 4.68 4.97
C ILE A 222 -13.29 3.91 4.57
N ASP A 223 -13.11 2.78 3.88
CA ASP A 223 -14.19 1.84 3.58
C ASP A 223 -14.07 0.61 4.47
N GLU A 224 -15.21 0.07 4.91
CA GLU A 224 -15.27 -1.28 5.47
C GLU A 224 -14.81 -2.30 4.42
N ARG A 225 -15.24 -2.11 3.19
CA ARG A 225 -14.84 -2.90 2.03
C ARG A 225 -14.95 -2.06 0.76
N PHE A 226 -13.87 -2.02 -0.02
CA PHE A 226 -13.85 -1.30 -1.29
C PHE A 226 -14.90 -1.83 -2.28
N ASP A 227 -15.67 -0.90 -2.83
CA ASP A 227 -16.55 -1.08 -3.97
C ASP A 227 -16.43 0.18 -4.85
N ALA A 228 -16.32 0.02 -6.17
CA ALA A 228 -15.98 1.12 -7.06
C ALA A 228 -17.07 2.20 -7.15
N GLU A 229 -18.34 1.79 -7.25
CA GLU A 229 -19.47 2.73 -7.30
C GLU A 229 -19.63 3.47 -5.97
N ARG A 230 -19.54 2.76 -4.85
CA ARG A 230 -19.61 3.39 -3.52
C ARG A 230 -18.45 4.32 -3.27
N ALA A 231 -17.24 3.96 -3.71
CA ALA A 231 -16.09 4.83 -3.59
C ALA A 231 -16.27 6.15 -4.36
N LEU A 232 -16.84 6.11 -5.57
CA LEU A 232 -17.17 7.32 -6.31
C LEU A 232 -18.27 8.14 -5.61
N MET A 233 -19.29 7.49 -5.04
CA MET A 233 -20.30 8.17 -4.22
C MET A 233 -19.71 8.79 -2.96
N ALA A 234 -18.80 8.09 -2.29
CA ALA A 234 -18.11 8.59 -1.10
C ALA A 234 -17.24 9.82 -1.40
N ILE A 235 -16.58 9.85 -2.57
CA ILE A 235 -15.83 11.05 -3.01
C ILE A 235 -16.77 12.25 -3.17
N GLU A 236 -17.90 12.08 -3.84
CA GLU A 236 -18.88 13.15 -4.00
C GLU A 236 -19.47 13.62 -2.67
N ARG A 237 -19.85 12.67 -1.79
CA ARG A 237 -20.48 12.93 -0.48
C ARG A 237 -19.53 13.60 0.50
N HIS A 238 -18.35 13.00 0.70
CA HIS A 238 -17.40 13.43 1.75
C HIS A 238 -16.38 14.45 1.26
N ARG A 239 -16.30 14.71 -0.05
CA ARG A 239 -15.43 15.70 -0.69
C ARG A 239 -13.98 15.64 -0.19
N PRO A 240 -13.29 14.45 -0.28
CA PRO A 240 -11.90 14.36 0.12
C PRO A 240 -11.03 15.24 -0.78
N THR A 241 -9.98 15.81 -0.18
CA THR A 241 -8.98 16.61 -0.91
C THR A 241 -7.85 15.74 -1.44
N ILE A 242 -7.60 14.61 -0.78
CA ILE A 242 -6.58 13.64 -1.17
C ILE A 242 -7.21 12.25 -1.28
N LEU A 243 -6.97 11.60 -2.41
CA LEU A 243 -7.39 10.23 -2.67
C LEU A 243 -6.15 9.31 -2.71
N ASN A 244 -6.14 8.26 -1.89
CA ASN A 244 -5.09 7.26 -1.84
C ASN A 244 -5.61 5.90 -2.29
N VAL A 245 -5.17 5.44 -3.45
CA VAL A 245 -5.66 4.22 -4.10
C VAL A 245 -4.53 3.36 -4.67
N VAL A 246 -4.87 2.13 -5.03
CA VAL A 246 -4.00 1.25 -5.83
C VAL A 246 -4.52 1.17 -7.27
N PRO A 247 -3.66 0.81 -8.25
CA PRO A 247 -4.05 0.75 -9.67
C PRO A 247 -5.28 -0.10 -9.96
N THR A 248 -5.50 -1.20 -9.25
CA THR A 248 -6.71 -2.03 -9.39
C THR A 248 -7.99 -1.32 -8.95
N MET A 249 -7.92 -0.45 -7.94
CA MET A 249 -9.04 0.40 -7.54
C MET A 249 -9.30 1.48 -8.59
N MET A 250 -8.25 2.11 -9.11
CA MET A 250 -8.35 3.07 -10.21
C MET A 250 -9.01 2.46 -11.44
N LEU A 251 -8.59 1.25 -11.83
CA LEU A 251 -9.14 0.49 -12.94
C LEU A 251 -10.66 0.24 -12.75
N ARG A 252 -11.04 -0.27 -11.57
CA ARG A 252 -12.44 -0.59 -11.27
C ARG A 252 -13.32 0.66 -11.25
N MET A 253 -12.84 1.75 -10.65
CA MET A 253 -13.55 3.03 -10.66
C MET A 253 -13.65 3.62 -12.07
N ALA A 254 -12.57 3.56 -12.89
CA ALA A 254 -12.60 4.06 -14.27
C ALA A 254 -13.58 3.30 -15.18
N ARG A 255 -13.88 2.04 -14.84
CA ARG A 255 -14.89 1.21 -15.54
C ARG A 255 -16.29 1.32 -14.95
N ALA A 256 -16.45 1.95 -13.80
CA ALA A 256 -17.73 2.11 -13.13
C ALA A 256 -18.64 3.06 -13.93
N PRO A 257 -19.94 2.74 -14.13
CA PRO A 257 -20.87 3.58 -14.88
C PRO A 257 -20.91 5.04 -14.43
N SER A 258 -20.77 5.29 -13.13
CA SER A 258 -20.83 6.64 -12.57
C SER A 258 -19.52 7.42 -12.63
N PHE A 259 -18.41 6.85 -13.14
CA PHE A 259 -17.10 7.51 -13.17
C PHE A 259 -17.11 8.89 -13.84
N HIS A 260 -17.87 9.03 -14.93
CA HIS A 260 -17.94 10.29 -15.69
C HIS A 260 -18.98 11.28 -15.14
N THR A 261 -19.91 10.84 -14.28
CA THR A 261 -21.03 11.66 -13.80
C THR A 261 -20.87 12.17 -12.38
N ARG A 262 -20.14 11.46 -11.50
CA ARG A 262 -19.93 11.88 -10.10
C ARG A 262 -19.03 13.11 -9.99
N ASP A 263 -19.29 13.96 -9.01
CA ASP A 263 -18.41 15.12 -8.74
C ASP A 263 -17.13 14.68 -8.02
N LEU A 264 -16.00 14.74 -8.75
CA LEU A 264 -14.66 14.47 -8.23
C LEU A 264 -13.83 15.76 -8.05
N SER A 265 -14.44 16.92 -8.14
CA SER A 265 -13.76 18.23 -8.15
C SER A 265 -13.00 18.55 -6.86
N SER A 266 -13.38 17.94 -5.74
CA SER A 266 -12.73 18.13 -4.45
C SER A 266 -11.30 17.56 -4.39
N ILE A 267 -10.98 16.57 -5.24
CA ILE A 267 -9.68 15.91 -5.27
C ILE A 267 -8.63 16.90 -5.80
N ARG A 268 -7.70 17.32 -4.95
CA ARG A 268 -6.51 18.11 -5.34
C ARG A 268 -5.27 17.23 -5.58
N ALA A 269 -5.27 15.99 -5.05
CA ALA A 269 -4.23 15.02 -5.30
C ALA A 269 -4.80 13.59 -5.22
N LEU A 270 -4.59 12.80 -6.27
CA LEU A 270 -4.78 11.36 -6.29
C LEU A 270 -3.41 10.72 -6.26
N TRP A 271 -3.12 9.96 -5.22
CA TRP A 271 -1.92 9.16 -5.10
C TRP A 271 -2.20 7.69 -5.41
N HIS A 272 -1.44 7.11 -6.34
CA HIS A 272 -1.44 5.67 -6.55
C HIS A 272 -0.03 5.10 -6.39
N MET A 273 0.04 3.83 -5.97
CA MET A 273 1.29 3.11 -5.73
C MET A 273 1.03 1.61 -5.57
N ALA A 274 2.04 0.86 -5.19
CA ALA A 274 2.02 -0.54 -4.80
C ALA A 274 1.91 -1.56 -5.95
N ALA A 275 1.52 -1.17 -7.15
CA ALA A 275 1.47 -2.02 -8.33
C ALA A 275 1.67 -1.17 -9.61
N PRO A 276 2.09 -1.77 -10.74
CA PRO A 276 2.08 -1.09 -12.02
C PRO A 276 0.67 -0.61 -12.39
N CYS A 277 0.58 0.61 -12.93
CA CYS A 277 -0.66 1.18 -13.42
C CYS A 277 -0.69 1.13 -14.95
N ALA A 278 -1.71 0.49 -15.52
CA ALA A 278 -1.87 0.47 -16.97
C ALA A 278 -2.06 1.89 -17.53
N ASP A 279 -1.40 2.21 -18.64
CA ASP A 279 -1.36 3.55 -19.23
C ASP A 279 -2.75 4.14 -19.47
N TRP A 280 -3.67 3.34 -20.00
CA TRP A 280 -5.02 3.80 -20.27
C TRP A 280 -5.80 4.18 -19.01
N VAL A 281 -5.57 3.46 -17.90
CA VAL A 281 -6.19 3.77 -16.61
C VAL A 281 -5.70 5.13 -16.10
N LYS A 282 -4.38 5.33 -16.15
CA LYS A 282 -3.78 6.59 -15.70
C LYS A 282 -4.22 7.76 -16.57
N ARG A 283 -4.30 7.57 -17.91
CA ARG A 283 -4.83 8.58 -18.85
C ARG A 283 -6.29 8.92 -18.57
N ALA A 284 -7.14 7.93 -18.29
CA ALA A 284 -8.56 8.16 -17.94
C ALA A 284 -8.70 9.02 -16.68
N TRP A 285 -7.88 8.78 -15.65
CA TRP A 285 -7.86 9.60 -14.45
C TRP A 285 -7.29 11.00 -14.69
N ILE A 286 -6.22 11.13 -15.49
CA ILE A 286 -5.66 12.43 -15.91
C ILE A 286 -6.70 13.26 -16.65
N GLU A 287 -7.44 12.66 -17.58
CA GLU A 287 -8.52 13.33 -18.30
C GLU A 287 -9.65 13.76 -17.36
N ARG A 288 -9.96 12.92 -16.37
CA ARG A 288 -11.09 13.11 -15.46
C ARG A 288 -10.87 14.20 -14.40
N ILE A 289 -9.67 14.30 -13.84
CA ILE A 289 -9.39 15.20 -12.71
C ILE A 289 -8.25 16.20 -12.96
N GLY A 290 -7.50 16.08 -14.05
CA GLY A 290 -6.35 16.92 -14.38
C GLY A 290 -4.99 16.23 -14.12
N ALA A 291 -4.02 16.53 -14.99
CA ALA A 291 -2.69 15.91 -14.94
C ALA A 291 -1.88 16.32 -13.70
N ASP A 292 -2.04 17.55 -13.25
CA ASP A 292 -1.39 18.11 -12.05
C ASP A 292 -1.81 17.42 -10.75
N ARG A 293 -3.00 16.77 -10.77
CA ARG A 293 -3.59 16.13 -9.59
C ARG A 293 -3.30 14.63 -9.49
N VAL A 294 -3.00 13.94 -10.61
CA VAL A 294 -2.65 12.51 -10.59
C VAL A 294 -1.18 12.36 -10.26
N ARG A 295 -0.87 11.58 -9.23
CA ARG A 295 0.49 11.40 -8.72
C ARG A 295 0.77 9.92 -8.46
N GLU A 296 1.97 9.51 -8.77
CA GLU A 296 2.46 8.16 -8.49
C GLU A 296 3.66 8.23 -7.55
N LEU A 297 3.71 7.27 -6.64
CA LEU A 297 4.84 7.04 -5.76
C LEU A 297 5.27 5.57 -5.89
N TRP A 298 6.55 5.34 -6.18
CA TRP A 298 7.15 4.02 -6.03
C TRP A 298 8.03 4.01 -4.78
N SER A 299 7.86 2.97 -3.99
CA SER A 299 8.66 2.64 -2.81
C SER A 299 8.38 1.20 -2.40
N ALA A 300 9.23 0.64 -1.57
CA ALA A 300 8.98 -0.62 -0.87
C ALA A 300 8.53 -0.37 0.57
N THR A 301 7.97 -1.39 1.21
CA THR A 301 7.59 -1.34 2.64
C THR A 301 8.81 -1.08 3.53
N GLU A 302 9.97 -1.52 3.08
CA GLU A 302 11.29 -1.34 3.67
C GLU A 302 11.81 0.11 3.61
N VAL A 303 11.20 0.95 2.77
CA VAL A 303 11.59 2.35 2.53
C VAL A 303 13.09 2.46 2.16
N THR A 304 13.54 1.62 1.23
CA THR A 304 14.91 1.70 0.69
C THR A 304 15.11 2.93 -0.19
N GLY A 305 14.02 3.38 -0.83
CA GLY A 305 13.97 4.56 -1.68
C GLY A 305 12.53 4.97 -1.98
N VAL A 306 12.39 6.20 -2.46
CA VAL A 306 11.11 6.79 -2.87
C VAL A 306 11.31 7.51 -4.19
N THR A 307 10.46 7.25 -5.19
CA THR A 307 10.33 8.10 -6.37
C THR A 307 8.94 8.69 -6.44
N THR A 308 8.81 9.83 -7.09
CA THR A 308 7.51 10.48 -7.32
C THR A 308 7.44 11.03 -8.74
N ILE A 309 6.24 11.02 -9.32
CA ILE A 309 5.93 11.64 -10.61
C ILE A 309 4.50 12.17 -10.58
N ASN A 310 4.26 13.33 -11.18
CA ASN A 310 2.91 13.81 -11.45
C ASN A 310 2.46 13.45 -12.88
N GLY A 311 1.18 13.64 -13.18
CA GLY A 311 0.62 13.27 -14.48
C GLY A 311 1.17 14.11 -15.63
N GLU A 312 1.58 15.38 -15.41
CA GLU A 312 2.18 16.22 -16.45
C GLU A 312 3.56 15.69 -16.87
N GLU A 313 4.38 15.29 -15.90
CA GLU A 313 5.67 14.66 -16.16
C GLU A 313 5.48 13.29 -16.80
N TRP A 314 4.50 12.53 -16.29
CA TRP A 314 4.19 11.21 -16.80
C TRP A 314 3.70 11.23 -18.26
N LEU A 315 2.89 12.21 -18.66
CA LEU A 315 2.47 12.37 -20.05
C LEU A 315 3.65 12.57 -21.03
N ARG A 316 4.72 13.18 -20.56
CA ARG A 316 5.98 13.32 -21.32
C ARG A 316 6.86 12.05 -21.28
N ARG A 317 6.68 11.19 -20.27
CA ARG A 317 7.44 9.95 -20.03
C ARG A 317 6.54 8.81 -19.59
N PRO A 318 5.65 8.34 -20.49
CA PRO A 318 4.73 7.24 -20.13
C PRO A 318 5.48 6.00 -19.65
N GLY A 319 4.97 5.35 -18.59
CA GLY A 319 5.58 4.18 -17.97
C GLY A 319 6.62 4.46 -16.89
N SER A 320 7.08 5.72 -16.75
CA SER A 320 7.98 6.08 -15.65
C SER A 320 7.25 6.15 -14.31
N VAL A 321 7.96 5.76 -13.24
CA VAL A 321 7.55 5.95 -11.83
C VAL A 321 8.23 7.17 -11.20
N GLY A 322 8.89 8.00 -12.01
CA GLY A 322 9.45 9.28 -11.60
C GLY A 322 10.92 9.28 -11.24
N ARG A 323 11.32 10.34 -10.55
CA ARG A 323 12.68 10.55 -10.07
C ARG A 323 12.78 10.28 -8.57
N GLY A 324 13.99 10.00 -8.11
CA GLY A 324 14.29 9.85 -6.70
C GLY A 324 13.91 11.08 -5.89
N TYR A 325 13.01 10.92 -4.92
CA TYR A 325 12.73 11.92 -3.89
C TYR A 325 13.66 11.66 -2.70
N HIS A 326 14.64 12.52 -2.48
CA HIS A 326 15.73 12.29 -1.53
C HIS A 326 16.35 10.88 -1.65
N THR A 327 16.33 10.31 -2.84
CA THR A 327 16.73 8.93 -3.12
C THR A 327 17.77 8.90 -4.22
N GLU A 328 18.89 8.28 -3.92
CA GLU A 328 19.88 7.91 -4.91
C GLU A 328 19.51 6.54 -5.49
N ILE A 329 19.58 6.41 -6.81
CA ILE A 329 19.22 5.19 -7.54
C ILE A 329 20.43 4.72 -8.35
N ARG A 330 20.69 3.43 -8.30
CA ARG A 330 21.66 2.73 -9.15
C ARG A 330 20.99 1.56 -9.83
N ILE A 331 21.30 1.37 -11.11
CA ILE A 331 20.89 0.18 -11.85
C ILE A 331 22.12 -0.68 -12.05
N LEU A 332 22.09 -1.91 -11.55
CA LEU A 332 23.25 -2.80 -11.53
C LEU A 332 22.97 -4.11 -12.27
N ASP A 333 24.02 -4.64 -12.92
CA ASP A 333 24.00 -5.97 -13.51
C ASP A 333 24.13 -7.10 -12.45
N ALA A 334 24.13 -8.35 -12.89
CA ALA A 334 24.29 -9.52 -12.02
C ALA A 334 25.65 -9.56 -11.29
N GLN A 335 26.66 -8.84 -11.78
CA GLN A 335 27.97 -8.67 -11.17
C GLN A 335 28.08 -7.40 -10.32
N ARG A 336 26.95 -6.73 -10.07
CA ARG A 336 26.84 -5.47 -9.31
C ARG A 336 27.60 -4.29 -9.93
N ARG A 337 27.80 -4.30 -11.26
CA ARG A 337 28.40 -3.18 -12.02
C ARG A 337 27.30 -2.24 -12.48
N PRO A 338 27.53 -0.91 -12.43
CA PRO A 338 26.57 0.05 -12.93
C PRO A 338 26.27 -0.15 -14.42
N LEU A 339 24.99 -0.06 -14.78
CA LEU A 339 24.52 -0.10 -16.15
C LEU A 339 24.28 1.33 -16.68
N PRO A 340 24.51 1.58 -17.98
CA PRO A 340 24.18 2.85 -18.60
C PRO A 340 22.67 3.11 -18.66
N ALA A 341 22.29 4.35 -18.96
CA ALA A 341 20.90 4.74 -19.15
C ALA A 341 20.23 3.91 -20.24
N GLY A 342 18.99 3.46 -19.99
CA GLY A 342 18.18 2.63 -20.88
C GLY A 342 18.40 1.12 -20.73
N GLU A 343 19.41 0.68 -20.01
CA GLU A 343 19.66 -0.75 -19.78
C GLU A 343 18.99 -1.25 -18.51
N VAL A 344 18.27 -2.38 -18.62
CA VAL A 344 17.52 -2.98 -17.51
C VAL A 344 18.46 -3.77 -16.60
N GLY A 345 18.44 -3.46 -15.32
CA GLY A 345 19.15 -4.17 -14.27
C GLY A 345 18.38 -4.15 -12.95
N GLU A 346 19.02 -4.62 -11.90
CA GLU A 346 18.44 -4.59 -10.54
C GLU A 346 18.54 -3.19 -9.94
N ILE A 347 17.43 -2.72 -9.37
CA ILE A 347 17.31 -1.39 -8.80
C ILE A 347 17.84 -1.41 -7.36
N TYR A 348 18.88 -0.64 -7.13
CA TYR A 348 19.45 -0.38 -5.81
C TYR A 348 19.19 1.07 -5.42
N THR A 349 18.73 1.28 -4.20
CA THR A 349 18.36 2.61 -3.70
C THR A 349 18.97 2.90 -2.34
N ARG A 350 19.18 4.20 -2.07
CA ARG A 350 19.59 4.72 -0.78
C ARG A 350 18.78 5.98 -0.48
N PHE A 351 18.02 5.96 0.61
CA PHE A 351 17.14 7.05 1.01
C PHE A 351 17.84 8.00 1.99
N ASN A 352 17.78 9.31 1.74
CA ASN A 352 18.42 10.35 2.56
C ASN A 352 19.94 10.16 2.80
N GLY A 353 20.63 9.38 1.97
CA GLY A 353 22.04 9.07 2.17
C GLY A 353 22.33 7.98 3.21
N ASP A 354 21.29 7.45 3.86
CA ASP A 354 21.39 6.43 4.90
C ASP A 354 21.05 5.03 4.36
N PRO A 355 21.65 3.96 4.91
CA PRO A 355 21.22 2.59 4.64
C PRO A 355 19.78 2.37 5.16
N PRO A 356 19.04 1.39 4.60
CA PRO A 356 17.70 1.05 5.07
C PRO A 356 17.68 0.71 6.55
N GLN A 357 16.70 1.26 7.26
CA GLN A 357 16.53 1.04 8.71
C GLN A 357 15.57 -0.10 9.04
N SER A 358 14.78 -0.58 8.05
CA SER A 358 13.80 -1.65 8.30
C SER A 358 14.44 -2.96 8.69
N LEU A 359 13.85 -3.63 9.68
CA LEU A 359 14.27 -4.94 10.17
C LEU A 359 13.30 -6.02 9.68
N TYR A 360 13.83 -7.22 9.40
CA TYR A 360 13.02 -8.40 9.16
C TYR A 360 12.97 -9.29 10.39
N LEU A 361 11.76 -9.75 10.76
CA LEU A 361 11.58 -10.90 11.63
C LEU A 361 11.15 -12.08 10.76
N GLY A 362 11.82 -13.22 10.91
CA GLY A 362 11.56 -14.42 10.12
C GLY A 362 12.29 -14.50 8.78
N ALA A 363 13.17 -13.54 8.48
CA ALA A 363 14.04 -13.57 7.30
C ALA A 363 15.41 -12.96 7.62
N ALA A 364 16.41 -13.22 6.75
CA ALA A 364 17.69 -12.55 6.83
C ALA A 364 17.54 -11.02 6.68
N PRO A 365 18.41 -10.22 7.30
CA PRO A 365 18.42 -8.77 7.10
C PRO A 365 18.49 -8.41 5.62
N LEU A 366 17.95 -7.23 5.27
CA LEU A 366 18.06 -6.70 3.92
C LEU A 366 19.55 -6.49 3.60
N GLU A 367 20.00 -7.11 2.52
CA GLU A 367 21.40 -6.98 2.09
C GLU A 367 21.67 -5.57 1.59
N THR A 368 22.74 -4.97 2.07
CA THR A 368 23.25 -3.69 1.58
C THR A 368 24.56 -3.91 0.83
N ILE A 369 24.77 -3.13 -0.22
CA ILE A 369 26.05 -3.06 -0.93
C ILE A 369 26.82 -1.79 -0.52
N ASP A 370 28.03 -1.64 -1.06
CA ASP A 370 28.89 -0.49 -0.81
C ASP A 370 28.19 0.86 -0.93
N GLY A 371 28.35 1.68 0.10
CA GLY A 371 27.70 2.97 0.21
C GLY A 371 26.27 2.91 0.79
N GLY A 372 25.83 1.77 1.33
CA GLY A 372 24.52 1.65 2.00
C GLY A 372 23.32 1.54 1.07
N PHE A 373 23.54 1.18 -0.20
CA PHE A 373 22.45 0.89 -1.15
C PHE A 373 21.87 -0.49 -0.90
N ALA A 374 20.54 -0.60 -1.06
CA ALA A 374 19.83 -1.87 -0.95
C ALA A 374 18.84 -2.08 -2.10
N SER A 375 18.53 -3.34 -2.38
CA SER A 375 17.52 -3.75 -3.35
C SER A 375 16.45 -4.59 -2.66
N VAL A 376 15.21 -4.46 -3.14
CA VAL A 376 14.09 -5.34 -2.79
C VAL A 376 13.76 -6.33 -3.93
N GLY A 377 14.62 -6.38 -4.96
CA GLY A 377 14.51 -7.26 -6.10
C GLY A 377 13.65 -6.73 -7.24
N ASP A 378 13.37 -5.43 -7.29
CA ASP A 378 12.73 -4.80 -8.44
C ASP A 378 13.76 -4.59 -9.56
N LEU A 379 13.33 -4.80 -10.82
CA LEU A 379 14.13 -4.58 -12.04
C LEU A 379 13.61 -3.35 -12.76
N GLY A 380 14.54 -2.61 -13.38
CA GLY A 380 14.19 -1.42 -14.16
C GLY A 380 15.41 -0.73 -14.75
N TYR A 381 15.20 0.45 -15.30
CA TYR A 381 16.25 1.29 -15.86
C TYR A 381 16.02 2.77 -15.56
N LEU A 382 17.05 3.55 -15.61
CA LEU A 382 16.98 5.02 -15.63
C LEU A 382 17.08 5.51 -17.07
N ASP A 383 16.28 6.51 -17.46
CA ASP A 383 16.54 7.25 -18.70
C ASP A 383 17.70 8.25 -18.51
N ALA A 384 18.07 8.93 -19.61
CA ALA A 384 19.17 9.91 -19.60
C ALA A 384 18.90 11.10 -18.67
N ASP A 385 17.64 11.38 -18.35
CA ASP A 385 17.21 12.44 -17.45
C ASP A 385 17.04 11.98 -15.99
N GLY A 386 17.32 10.71 -15.69
CA GLY A 386 17.25 10.11 -14.36
C GLY A 386 15.84 9.73 -13.89
N TYR A 387 14.89 9.56 -14.83
CA TYR A 387 13.59 8.97 -14.52
C TYR A 387 13.68 7.45 -14.49
N LEU A 388 13.07 6.87 -13.45
CA LEU A 388 13.01 5.42 -13.24
C LEU A 388 11.83 4.81 -13.99
N PHE A 389 12.12 3.71 -14.69
CA PHE A 389 11.12 2.85 -15.32
C PHE A 389 11.23 1.45 -14.74
N LEU A 390 10.10 0.92 -14.25
CA LEU A 390 10.06 -0.43 -13.73
C LEU A 390 9.83 -1.42 -14.87
N ALA A 391 10.60 -2.50 -14.88
CA ALA A 391 10.40 -3.61 -15.80
C ALA A 391 9.52 -4.68 -15.16
N ASP A 392 9.95 -5.26 -14.03
CA ASP A 392 9.18 -6.22 -13.22
C ASP A 392 9.93 -6.53 -11.91
N ARG A 393 9.45 -7.55 -11.18
CA ARG A 393 10.22 -8.15 -10.08
C ARG A 393 11.10 -9.28 -10.62
N ARG A 394 12.34 -9.35 -10.15
CA ARG A 394 13.30 -10.41 -10.50
C ARG A 394 12.72 -11.82 -10.35
N MET A 395 11.86 -12.04 -9.38
CA MET A 395 11.23 -13.34 -9.10
C MET A 395 10.07 -13.69 -10.03
N ASP A 396 9.42 -12.69 -10.62
CA ASP A 396 8.29 -12.85 -11.53
C ASP A 396 8.73 -12.90 -13.00
N LEU A 397 9.98 -12.51 -13.28
CA LEU A 397 10.56 -12.55 -14.61
C LEU A 397 10.43 -13.94 -15.24
N ILE A 398 9.88 -13.99 -16.44
CA ILE A 398 9.75 -15.22 -17.24
C ILE A 398 10.90 -15.26 -18.22
N ILE A 399 11.80 -16.23 -18.04
CA ILE A 399 12.86 -16.50 -19.01
C ILE A 399 12.37 -17.59 -19.95
N SER A 400 12.06 -17.22 -21.19
CA SER A 400 11.51 -18.10 -22.22
C SER A 400 12.41 -18.14 -23.44
N GLY A 401 13.03 -19.27 -23.71
CA GLY A 401 13.99 -19.43 -24.83
C GLY A 401 15.14 -18.42 -24.76
N GLY A 402 15.60 -18.07 -23.56
CA GLY A 402 16.65 -17.08 -23.34
C GLY A 402 16.21 -15.62 -23.40
N ALA A 403 14.93 -15.34 -23.71
CA ALA A 403 14.38 -13.98 -23.68
C ALA A 403 13.72 -13.64 -22.34
N ASN A 404 13.97 -12.44 -21.86
CA ASN A 404 13.32 -11.91 -20.68
C ASN A 404 11.93 -11.38 -21.04
N ILE A 405 10.90 -11.89 -20.38
CA ILE A 405 9.52 -11.48 -20.54
C ILE A 405 8.99 -11.00 -19.19
N TYR A 406 8.49 -9.80 -19.17
CA TYR A 406 7.98 -9.13 -17.98
C TYR A 406 6.46 -9.29 -17.92
N PRO A 407 5.89 -10.03 -16.94
CA PRO A 407 4.46 -10.23 -16.79
C PRO A 407 3.63 -8.96 -16.85
N ALA A 408 4.06 -7.91 -16.15
CA ALA A 408 3.34 -6.65 -16.10
C ALA A 408 3.15 -5.99 -17.48
N GLU A 409 4.10 -6.13 -18.39
CA GLU A 409 4.01 -5.62 -19.76
C GLU A 409 2.89 -6.33 -20.54
N VAL A 410 2.79 -7.65 -20.40
CA VAL A 410 1.77 -8.46 -21.08
C VAL A 410 0.38 -8.22 -20.47
N GLU A 411 0.30 -8.14 -19.14
CA GLU A 411 -0.93 -7.84 -18.41
C GLU A 411 -1.50 -6.47 -18.78
N ALA A 412 -0.64 -5.47 -18.92
CA ALA A 412 -1.03 -4.11 -19.31
C ALA A 412 -1.71 -4.08 -20.69
N VAL A 413 -1.22 -4.88 -21.65
CA VAL A 413 -1.82 -4.98 -22.98
C VAL A 413 -3.11 -5.82 -22.94
N LEU A 414 -3.13 -6.94 -22.22
CA LEU A 414 -4.33 -7.78 -22.07
C LEU A 414 -5.52 -6.97 -21.50
N THR A 415 -5.27 -6.15 -20.49
CA THR A 415 -6.34 -5.33 -19.87
C THR A 415 -6.89 -4.22 -20.76
N GLN A 416 -6.23 -3.91 -21.88
CA GLN A 416 -6.75 -2.98 -22.90
C GLN A 416 -7.77 -3.65 -23.83
N PHE A 417 -7.78 -4.99 -23.91
CA PHE A 417 -8.68 -5.71 -24.78
C PHE A 417 -10.13 -5.62 -24.27
N ASN A 418 -11.05 -5.23 -25.15
CA ASN A 418 -12.46 -5.17 -24.79
C ASN A 418 -12.98 -6.55 -24.40
N GLY A 419 -13.56 -6.67 -23.21
CA GLY A 419 -14.04 -7.94 -22.65
C GLY A 419 -13.12 -8.54 -21.59
N VAL A 420 -11.89 -8.04 -21.40
CA VAL A 420 -11.01 -8.44 -20.31
C VAL A 420 -11.23 -7.53 -19.09
N ALA A 421 -11.66 -8.10 -17.97
CA ALA A 421 -11.81 -7.40 -16.71
C ALA A 421 -10.45 -7.24 -16.01
N ASP A 422 -9.69 -8.32 -15.95
CA ASP A 422 -8.37 -8.36 -15.29
C ASP A 422 -7.51 -9.47 -15.92
N ALA A 423 -6.20 -9.41 -15.73
CA ALA A 423 -5.26 -10.41 -16.23
C ALA A 423 -4.10 -10.63 -15.26
N ALA A 424 -3.59 -11.86 -15.23
CA ALA A 424 -2.37 -12.23 -14.56
C ALA A 424 -1.53 -13.12 -15.49
N VAL A 425 -0.22 -12.86 -15.55
CA VAL A 425 0.70 -13.59 -16.40
C VAL A 425 1.76 -14.29 -15.56
N ILE A 426 1.98 -15.58 -15.85
CA ILE A 426 2.95 -16.42 -15.17
C ILE A 426 3.78 -17.24 -16.17
N GLY A 427 4.97 -17.68 -15.74
CA GLY A 427 5.78 -18.62 -16.50
C GLY A 427 5.50 -20.05 -16.03
N LEU A 428 5.00 -20.91 -16.90
CA LEU A 428 4.88 -22.35 -16.65
C LEU A 428 6.06 -23.09 -17.26
N LYS A 429 6.39 -24.27 -16.73
CA LYS A 429 7.45 -25.14 -17.29
C LYS A 429 7.17 -25.47 -18.74
N ASP A 430 8.22 -25.49 -19.54
CA ASP A 430 8.20 -25.81 -20.95
C ASP A 430 9.52 -26.53 -21.31
N GLU A 431 9.42 -27.67 -21.97
CA GLU A 431 10.59 -28.50 -22.25
C GLU A 431 11.57 -27.85 -23.23
N ASP A 432 11.06 -27.08 -24.21
CA ASP A 432 11.91 -26.43 -25.24
C ASP A 432 12.42 -25.05 -24.79
N LEU A 433 11.58 -24.28 -24.08
CA LEU A 433 11.86 -22.89 -23.75
C LEU A 433 12.31 -22.68 -22.30
N GLY A 434 12.33 -23.74 -21.50
CA GLY A 434 12.48 -23.66 -20.05
C GLY A 434 11.20 -23.16 -19.37
N ARG A 435 10.66 -22.02 -19.83
CA ARG A 435 9.33 -21.53 -19.41
C ARG A 435 8.56 -20.97 -20.62
N ARG A 436 7.22 -21.20 -20.62
CA ARG A 436 6.28 -20.55 -21.55
C ARG A 436 5.44 -19.51 -20.82
N VAL A 437 5.06 -18.47 -21.53
CA VAL A 437 4.13 -17.47 -21.04
C VAL A 437 2.72 -18.03 -20.99
N HIS A 438 2.07 -17.94 -19.84
CA HIS A 438 0.68 -18.35 -19.61
C HIS A 438 -0.11 -17.19 -19.00
N ALA A 439 -1.28 -16.89 -19.57
CA ALA A 439 -2.14 -15.82 -19.12
C ALA A 439 -3.42 -16.37 -18.48
N LEU A 440 -3.71 -15.92 -17.26
CA LEU A 440 -5.02 -16.10 -16.62
C LEU A 440 -5.81 -14.82 -16.89
N ILE A 441 -7.06 -14.96 -17.35
CA ILE A 441 -7.90 -13.85 -17.74
C ILE A 441 -9.24 -13.93 -17.04
N GLU A 442 -9.59 -12.86 -16.34
CA GLU A 442 -10.93 -12.63 -15.81
C GLU A 442 -11.71 -11.82 -16.86
N PRO A 443 -12.82 -12.35 -17.42
CA PRO A 443 -13.62 -11.64 -18.40
C PRO A 443 -14.56 -10.62 -17.74
N ASN A 444 -14.96 -9.59 -18.47
CA ASN A 444 -16.10 -8.77 -18.09
C ASN A 444 -17.38 -9.64 -18.09
N ALA A 445 -18.32 -9.32 -17.21
CA ALA A 445 -19.59 -10.04 -17.15
C ALA A 445 -20.27 -10.12 -18.52
N GLY A 446 -20.62 -11.35 -18.95
CA GLY A 446 -21.26 -11.60 -20.24
C GLY A 446 -20.33 -11.55 -21.46
N SER A 447 -19.02 -11.33 -21.28
CA SER A 447 -18.06 -11.33 -22.40
C SER A 447 -17.61 -12.74 -22.77
N HIS A 448 -17.53 -13.02 -24.07
CA HIS A 448 -16.92 -14.22 -24.61
C HIS A 448 -15.57 -13.88 -25.24
N LEU A 449 -14.49 -14.39 -24.65
CA LEU A 449 -13.14 -14.12 -25.14
C LEU A 449 -12.72 -15.21 -26.11
N CYS A 450 -12.14 -14.80 -27.24
CA CYS A 450 -11.59 -15.68 -28.25
C CYS A 450 -10.05 -15.56 -28.22
N GLN A 451 -9.36 -16.68 -28.08
CA GLN A 451 -7.89 -16.71 -28.04
C GLN A 451 -7.27 -16.06 -29.26
N THR A 452 -7.82 -16.33 -30.48
CA THR A 452 -7.29 -15.75 -31.71
C THR A 452 -7.39 -14.21 -31.72
N ALA A 453 -8.47 -13.65 -31.15
CA ALA A 453 -8.63 -12.21 -31.04
C ALA A 453 -7.68 -11.59 -30.01
N LEU A 454 -7.44 -12.27 -28.87
CA LEU A 454 -6.46 -11.88 -27.87
C LEU A 454 -5.04 -11.90 -28.46
N ASP A 455 -4.68 -12.98 -29.18
CA ASP A 455 -3.39 -13.09 -29.86
C ASP A 455 -3.18 -11.97 -30.89
N ALA A 456 -4.19 -11.67 -31.70
CA ALA A 456 -4.13 -10.59 -32.68
C ALA A 456 -3.96 -9.23 -32.00
N HIS A 457 -4.68 -8.97 -30.91
CA HIS A 457 -4.52 -7.75 -30.14
C HIS A 457 -3.12 -7.63 -29.57
N LEU A 458 -2.62 -8.66 -28.88
CA LEU A 458 -1.30 -8.65 -28.27
C LEU A 458 -0.18 -8.43 -29.29
N ARG A 459 -0.27 -9.04 -30.47
CA ARG A 459 0.73 -8.89 -31.55
C ARG A 459 0.80 -7.48 -32.13
N ASN A 460 -0.21 -6.64 -31.94
CA ASN A 460 -0.17 -5.23 -32.35
C ASN A 460 0.74 -4.39 -31.43
N TYR A 461 0.96 -4.85 -30.20
CA TYR A 461 1.69 -4.07 -29.18
C TYR A 461 2.96 -4.76 -28.66
N LEU A 462 3.03 -6.10 -28.80
CA LEU A 462 4.12 -6.90 -28.21
C LEU A 462 4.86 -7.72 -29.28
N ALA A 463 6.16 -7.90 -29.04
CA ALA A 463 6.94 -8.83 -29.84
C ALA A 463 6.38 -10.26 -29.70
N ARG A 464 6.46 -11.06 -30.75
CA ARG A 464 5.83 -12.40 -30.86
C ARG A 464 6.19 -13.34 -29.69
N TYR A 465 7.41 -13.28 -29.19
CA TYR A 465 7.88 -14.14 -28.09
C TYR A 465 7.27 -13.80 -26.75
N LYS A 466 6.70 -12.59 -26.57
CA LYS A 466 6.01 -12.14 -25.36
C LYS A 466 4.54 -12.55 -25.31
N VAL A 467 3.96 -12.92 -26.46
CA VAL A 467 2.55 -13.32 -26.53
C VAL A 467 2.35 -14.66 -25.80
N PRO A 468 1.37 -14.78 -24.90
CA PRO A 468 1.10 -16.02 -24.18
C PRO A 468 0.89 -17.20 -25.13
N ARG A 469 1.48 -18.34 -24.79
CA ARG A 469 1.27 -19.58 -25.52
C ARG A 469 0.03 -20.36 -25.05
N SER A 470 -0.48 -20.01 -23.90
CA SER A 470 -1.69 -20.60 -23.36
C SER A 470 -2.47 -19.62 -22.52
N TYR A 471 -3.78 -19.79 -22.49
CA TYR A 471 -4.72 -18.95 -21.78
C TYR A 471 -5.63 -19.79 -20.90
N GLU A 472 -5.97 -19.27 -19.74
CA GLU A 472 -6.96 -19.82 -18.81
C GLU A 472 -7.98 -18.72 -18.49
N ILE A 473 -9.26 -19.00 -18.74
CA ILE A 473 -10.35 -18.12 -18.34
C ILE A 473 -10.74 -18.48 -16.91
N VAL A 474 -10.69 -17.52 -16.03
CA VAL A 474 -11.03 -17.69 -14.61
C VAL A 474 -12.21 -16.79 -14.25
N GLU A 475 -13.06 -17.23 -13.35
CA GLU A 475 -14.19 -16.42 -12.88
C GLU A 475 -13.68 -15.17 -12.13
N HIS A 476 -12.68 -15.36 -11.26
CA HIS A 476 -12.01 -14.28 -10.53
C HIS A 476 -10.53 -14.59 -10.35
N LEU A 477 -9.69 -13.58 -10.58
CA LEU A 477 -8.27 -13.66 -10.24
C LEU A 477 -8.10 -13.57 -8.72
N PRO A 478 -7.24 -14.42 -8.12
CA PRO A 478 -7.02 -14.47 -6.67
C PRO A 478 -6.14 -13.29 -6.21
N ARG A 479 -6.67 -12.08 -6.36
CA ARG A 479 -6.06 -10.88 -5.80
C ARG A 479 -6.41 -10.77 -4.32
N ASP A 480 -5.44 -10.33 -3.53
CA ASP A 480 -5.73 -9.91 -2.18
C ASP A 480 -6.53 -8.58 -2.17
N GLU A 481 -6.96 -8.15 -1.00
CA GLU A 481 -7.76 -6.94 -0.85
C GLU A 481 -7.01 -5.65 -1.26
N ALA A 482 -5.68 -5.69 -1.37
CA ALA A 482 -4.86 -4.61 -1.95
C ALA A 482 -4.65 -4.77 -3.47
N GLY A 483 -5.33 -5.71 -4.11
CA GLY A 483 -5.23 -5.97 -5.53
C GLY A 483 -3.95 -6.71 -5.95
N LYS A 484 -3.16 -7.24 -5.01
CA LYS A 484 -1.94 -7.98 -5.32
C LYS A 484 -2.21 -9.43 -5.63
N ILE A 485 -1.49 -9.98 -6.62
CA ILE A 485 -1.48 -11.39 -6.98
C ILE A 485 -0.21 -12.06 -6.47
N ARG A 486 -0.36 -13.26 -5.87
CA ARG A 486 0.77 -14.14 -5.51
C ARG A 486 1.07 -15.07 -6.70
N ARG A 487 1.88 -14.59 -7.67
CA ARG A 487 2.22 -15.35 -8.89
C ARG A 487 2.92 -16.68 -8.59
N SER A 488 3.72 -16.78 -7.52
CA SER A 488 4.31 -18.05 -7.08
C SER A 488 3.23 -19.10 -6.81
N LYS A 489 2.19 -18.75 -6.06
CA LYS A 489 1.08 -19.65 -5.77
C LYS A 489 0.35 -20.10 -7.05
N LEU A 490 0.08 -19.16 -7.97
CA LEU A 490 -0.55 -19.50 -9.25
C LEU A 490 0.29 -20.45 -10.09
N ARG A 491 1.63 -20.30 -10.06
CA ARG A 491 2.56 -21.25 -10.72
C ARG A 491 2.51 -22.61 -10.08
N ASP A 492 2.65 -22.67 -8.74
CA ASP A 492 2.70 -23.94 -8.01
C ASP A 492 1.41 -24.77 -8.22
N GLU A 493 0.24 -24.13 -8.24
CA GLU A 493 -1.05 -24.76 -8.51
C GLU A 493 -1.17 -25.31 -9.94
N ARG A 494 -0.34 -24.85 -10.89
CA ARG A 494 -0.35 -25.25 -12.31
C ARG A 494 0.91 -26.00 -12.74
N GLY A 495 1.66 -26.53 -11.78
CA GLY A 495 2.86 -27.33 -12.04
C GLY A 495 4.04 -26.53 -12.61
N GLY A 496 4.12 -25.22 -12.28
CA GLY A 496 5.13 -24.28 -12.77
C GLY A 496 6.44 -24.28 -12.00
#